data_e8e0b36c8d1dd66e4119f968cc6908c5
#
_entry.id   e8e0b36c8d1dd66e4119f968cc6908c5
#
_cell.length_a   1.000
_cell.length_b   1.000
_cell.length_c   1.000
_cell.angle_alpha   90.00
_cell.angle_beta   90.00
_cell.angle_gamma   90.00
#
_symmetry.space_group_name_H-M   'P 1'
#
loop_
_entity.id
_entity.type
_entity.pdbx_description
1 polymer ?
#
loop_
_entity_poly.entity_id
_entity_poly.type
_entity_poly.pdbx_seq_one_letter_code
_entity_poly.pdbx_strand_id
1 'polypeptide(L)'
;MTFGTDGYALAEGEGEGVWFFNGLFTIKAGGPETRDAFTLIEAHLPNDLQVPPHIHEREDEGFYVLEGELTIVCGENTWTAGPGSFAMLPRGIPHSFSVTGNRQARMLQLTSPAQFERFAAEMGEPATEMVIPEPREIDVPKLLSVAPKYGIQMLPPPE
;
A
#
# COMPACT_ATOMS: atom_id res chain seq x y z
N MET A 1 5.55 -7.54 -16.21
CA MET A 1 4.89 -8.79 -16.62
C MET A 1 3.59 -8.42 -17.31
N THR A 2 3.41 -8.77 -18.57
CA THR A 2 2.16 -8.51 -19.29
C THR A 2 1.34 -9.79 -19.21
N PHE A 3 0.24 -9.75 -18.50
CA PHE A 3 -0.74 -10.83 -18.48
C PHE A 3 -1.69 -10.61 -19.67
N GLY A 4 -2.00 -11.67 -20.40
CA GLY A 4 -2.96 -11.60 -21.48
C GLY A 4 -4.37 -11.31 -20.99
N THR A 5 -5.28 -10.98 -21.92
CA THR A 5 -6.68 -10.69 -21.62
C THR A 5 -7.51 -11.92 -21.22
N ASP A 6 -6.91 -13.10 -21.24
CA ASP A 6 -7.61 -14.38 -21.07
C ASP A 6 -7.67 -14.87 -19.60
N GLY A 7 -7.27 -14.02 -18.67
CA GLY A 7 -7.16 -14.37 -17.27
C GLY A 7 -5.80 -14.98 -16.92
N TYR A 8 -5.47 -14.98 -15.63
CA TYR A 8 -4.23 -15.54 -15.13
C TYR A 8 -4.40 -15.95 -13.66
N ALA A 9 -3.48 -16.75 -13.17
CA ALA A 9 -3.37 -17.09 -11.76
C ALA A 9 -1.92 -16.90 -11.30
N LEU A 10 -1.77 -16.41 -10.10
CA LEU A 10 -0.47 -16.26 -9.42
C LEU A 10 -0.49 -17.14 -8.17
N ALA A 11 0.56 -17.94 -8.00
CA ALA A 11 0.77 -18.71 -6.78
C ALA A 11 1.24 -17.79 -5.64
N GLU A 12 1.34 -18.33 -4.44
CA GLU A 12 1.87 -17.60 -3.28
C GLU A 12 3.26 -17.00 -3.60
N GLY A 13 3.43 -15.72 -3.28
CA GLY A 13 4.67 -15.00 -3.53
C GLY A 13 4.90 -14.56 -4.97
N GLU A 14 4.07 -14.95 -5.92
CA GLU A 14 4.20 -14.53 -7.32
C GLU A 14 3.58 -13.15 -7.55
N GLY A 15 4.13 -12.42 -8.49
CA GLY A 15 3.75 -11.08 -8.90
C GLY A 15 4.97 -10.19 -9.06
N GLU A 16 4.73 -8.92 -9.36
CA GLU A 16 5.79 -7.92 -9.47
C GLU A 16 6.08 -7.32 -8.09
N GLY A 17 7.28 -7.57 -7.56
CA GLY A 17 7.72 -7.07 -6.26
C GLY A 17 8.30 -5.66 -6.37
N VAL A 18 7.87 -4.78 -5.46
CA VAL A 18 8.40 -3.43 -5.32
C VAL A 18 8.74 -3.20 -3.85
N TRP A 19 9.93 -2.72 -3.58
CA TRP A 19 10.32 -2.22 -2.27
C TRP A 19 9.86 -0.77 -2.14
N PHE A 20 8.89 -0.55 -1.28
CA PHE A 20 8.23 0.72 -1.09
C PHE A 20 7.94 0.94 0.39
N PHE A 21 8.30 2.10 0.93
CA PHE A 21 8.11 2.45 2.35
C PHE A 21 8.59 1.36 3.32
N ASN A 22 9.77 0.81 3.05
CA ASN A 22 10.38 -0.28 3.84
C ASN A 22 9.57 -1.59 3.86
N GLY A 23 8.57 -1.73 3.01
CA GLY A 23 7.79 -2.94 2.84
C GLY A 23 8.06 -3.61 1.50
N LEU A 24 7.60 -4.86 1.37
CA LEU A 24 7.51 -5.57 0.11
C LEU A 24 6.07 -5.49 -0.40
N PHE A 25 5.88 -4.80 -1.51
CA PHE A 25 4.58 -4.66 -2.16
C PHE A 25 4.59 -5.52 -3.42
N THR A 26 3.80 -6.59 -3.41
CA THR A 26 3.69 -7.53 -4.53
C THR A 26 2.42 -7.22 -5.31
N ILE A 27 2.58 -6.71 -6.53
CA ILE A 27 1.46 -6.32 -7.38
C ILE A 27 0.85 -7.58 -7.97
N LYS A 28 -0.42 -7.83 -7.65
CA LYS A 28 -1.20 -8.97 -8.16
C LYS A 28 -1.97 -8.60 -9.41
N ALA A 29 -2.48 -7.37 -9.48
CA ALA A 29 -3.16 -6.80 -10.63
C ALA A 29 -3.03 -5.29 -10.60
N GLY A 30 -2.76 -4.69 -11.72
CA GLY A 30 -2.68 -3.24 -11.89
C GLY A 30 -3.57 -2.76 -13.04
N GLY A 31 -3.39 -1.51 -13.44
CA GLY A 31 -4.18 -0.89 -14.51
C GLY A 31 -4.28 -1.71 -15.79
N PRO A 32 -3.16 -2.22 -16.35
CA PRO A 32 -3.20 -3.01 -17.58
C PRO A 32 -4.08 -4.26 -17.49
N GLU A 33 -4.06 -4.95 -16.33
CA GLU A 33 -4.80 -6.20 -16.13
C GLU A 33 -6.28 -5.96 -15.83
N THR A 34 -6.59 -4.84 -15.15
CA THR A 34 -7.94 -4.55 -14.64
C THR A 34 -8.71 -3.52 -15.49
N ARG A 35 -8.14 -3.07 -16.61
CA ARG A 35 -8.69 -1.98 -17.43
C ARG A 35 -8.89 -0.70 -16.60
N ASP A 36 -7.89 -0.40 -15.77
CA ASP A 36 -7.86 0.73 -14.85
C ASP A 36 -8.93 0.72 -13.76
N ALA A 37 -9.60 -0.41 -13.53
CA ALA A 37 -10.65 -0.49 -12.52
C ALA A 37 -10.10 -0.51 -11.09
N PHE A 38 -9.01 -1.24 -10.86
CA PHE A 38 -8.40 -1.33 -9.52
C PHE A 38 -6.94 -1.80 -9.60
N THR A 39 -6.23 -1.57 -8.50
CA THR A 39 -4.94 -2.18 -8.21
C THR A 39 -5.09 -3.08 -7.00
N LEU A 40 -4.58 -4.31 -7.08
CA LEU A 40 -4.50 -5.23 -5.95
C LEU A 40 -3.05 -5.55 -5.64
N ILE A 41 -2.65 -5.28 -4.41
CA ILE A 41 -1.29 -5.48 -3.91
C ILE A 41 -1.35 -6.30 -2.63
N GLU A 42 -0.46 -7.28 -2.50
CA GLU A 42 -0.16 -7.90 -1.22
C GLU A 42 1.05 -7.18 -0.61
N ALA A 43 0.84 -6.57 0.55
CA ALA A 43 1.88 -5.83 1.26
C ALA A 43 2.40 -6.62 2.45
N HIS A 44 3.71 -6.87 2.48
CA HIS A 44 4.44 -7.37 3.63
C HIS A 44 5.12 -6.20 4.31
N LEU A 45 4.75 -5.93 5.55
CA LEU A 45 5.10 -4.73 6.27
C LEU A 45 5.98 -5.08 7.47
N PRO A 46 7.11 -4.35 7.67
CA PRO A 46 7.98 -4.61 8.80
C PRO A 46 7.31 -4.23 10.12
N ASN A 47 7.80 -4.85 11.19
CA ASN A 47 7.43 -4.46 12.53
C ASN A 47 7.69 -2.96 12.76
N ASP A 48 6.79 -2.31 13.48
CA ASP A 48 6.86 -0.90 13.84
C ASP A 48 6.82 0.09 12.66
N LEU A 49 6.43 -0.35 11.46
CA LEU A 49 6.20 0.57 10.34
C LEU A 49 5.13 1.60 10.72
N GLN A 50 5.41 2.86 10.40
CA GLN A 50 4.45 3.95 10.52
C GLN A 50 4.30 4.66 9.19
N VAL A 51 3.08 4.72 8.69
CA VAL A 51 2.75 5.50 7.49
C VAL A 51 2.07 6.79 7.94
N PRO A 52 2.65 7.97 7.59
CA PRO A 52 2.14 9.24 8.07
C PRO A 52 0.77 9.58 7.47
N PRO A 53 0.02 10.51 8.08
CA PRO A 53 -1.27 10.97 7.57
C PRO A 53 -1.18 11.50 6.15
N HIS A 54 -2.11 11.08 5.30
CA HIS A 54 -2.21 11.52 3.91
C HIS A 54 -3.65 11.39 3.40
N ILE A 55 -3.90 11.99 2.25
CA ILE A 55 -5.20 11.95 1.57
C ILE A 55 -4.98 11.41 0.17
N HIS A 56 -5.78 10.43 -0.23
CA HIS A 56 -5.93 10.03 -1.63
C HIS A 56 -7.10 10.79 -2.23
N GLU A 57 -6.85 11.68 -3.17
CA GLU A 57 -7.89 12.51 -3.78
C GLU A 57 -8.62 11.80 -4.93
N ARG A 58 -7.98 10.78 -5.53
CA ARG A 58 -8.46 10.14 -6.76
C ARG A 58 -8.87 8.70 -6.62
N GLU A 59 -8.58 8.06 -5.48
CA GLU A 59 -8.81 6.63 -5.32
C GLU A 59 -9.36 6.30 -3.94
N ASP A 60 -10.25 5.33 -3.91
CA ASP A 60 -10.68 4.68 -2.68
C ASP A 60 -9.67 3.59 -2.35
N GLU A 61 -9.47 3.30 -1.06
CA GLU A 61 -8.52 2.30 -0.60
C GLU A 61 -9.19 1.35 0.38
N GLY A 62 -8.89 0.07 0.26
CA GLY A 62 -9.35 -0.97 1.17
C GLY A 62 -8.17 -1.80 1.66
N PHE A 63 -8.17 -2.14 2.95
CA PHE A 63 -7.19 -3.05 3.55
C PHE A 63 -7.89 -4.29 4.06
N TYR A 64 -7.39 -5.46 3.69
CA TYR A 64 -7.79 -6.74 4.26
C TYR A 64 -6.56 -7.38 4.93
N VAL A 65 -6.59 -7.50 6.25
CA VAL A 65 -5.46 -8.01 7.02
C VAL A 65 -5.40 -9.54 6.93
N LEU A 66 -4.24 -10.07 6.56
CA LEU A 66 -3.97 -11.50 6.47
C LEU A 66 -3.21 -12.02 7.69
N GLU A 67 -2.22 -11.26 8.16
CA GLU A 67 -1.36 -11.60 9.31
C GLU A 67 -0.97 -10.34 10.05
N GLY A 68 -0.71 -10.48 11.35
CA GLY A 68 -0.28 -9.36 12.18
C GLY A 68 -1.42 -8.44 12.57
N GLU A 69 -1.07 -7.20 12.91
CA GLU A 69 -2.01 -6.22 13.43
C GLU A 69 -1.67 -4.84 12.89
N LEU A 70 -2.70 -4.11 12.47
CA LEU A 70 -2.60 -2.71 12.08
C LEU A 70 -3.42 -1.85 13.04
N THR A 71 -2.90 -0.68 13.38
CA THR A 71 -3.70 0.42 13.95
C THR A 71 -3.93 1.42 12.82
N ILE A 72 -5.19 1.66 12.49
CA ILE A 72 -5.62 2.49 11.36
C ILE A 72 -6.38 3.69 11.87
N VAL A 73 -6.00 4.87 11.43
CA VAL A 73 -6.70 6.13 11.70
C VAL A 73 -7.32 6.61 10.39
N CYS A 74 -8.63 6.83 10.38
CA CYS A 74 -9.35 7.37 9.21
C CYS A 74 -10.36 8.42 9.68
N GLY A 75 -10.10 9.69 9.32
CA GLY A 75 -10.86 10.80 9.87
C GLY A 75 -10.76 10.83 11.40
N GLU A 76 -11.88 10.77 12.08
CA GLU A 76 -11.94 10.75 13.56
C GLU A 76 -11.94 9.32 14.15
N ASN A 77 -11.91 8.30 13.29
CA ASN A 77 -11.97 6.91 13.74
C ASN A 77 -10.58 6.31 13.87
N THR A 78 -10.43 5.48 14.88
CA THR A 78 -9.22 4.66 15.07
C THR A 78 -9.63 3.20 15.30
N TRP A 79 -9.04 2.30 14.53
CA TRP A 79 -9.32 0.86 14.61
C TRP A 79 -8.04 0.06 14.80
N THR A 80 -8.15 -1.00 15.57
CA THR A 80 -7.15 -2.07 15.61
C THR A 80 -7.66 -3.22 14.75
N ALA A 81 -6.92 -3.57 13.70
CA ALA A 81 -7.31 -4.56 12.71
C ALA A 81 -6.36 -5.76 12.75
N GLY A 82 -6.86 -6.92 13.13
CA GLY A 82 -6.16 -8.20 13.08
C GLY A 82 -6.56 -9.04 11.85
N PRO A 83 -6.06 -10.29 11.75
CA PRO A 83 -6.35 -11.17 10.62
C PRO A 83 -7.85 -11.33 10.37
N GLY A 84 -8.26 -11.19 9.11
CA GLY A 84 -9.68 -11.25 8.71
C GLY A 84 -10.41 -9.92 8.81
N SER A 85 -9.77 -8.86 9.30
CA SER A 85 -10.37 -7.52 9.37
C SER A 85 -10.27 -6.80 8.02
N PHE A 86 -11.31 -6.02 7.73
CA PHE A 86 -11.35 -5.15 6.55
C PHE A 86 -11.59 -3.70 6.99
N ALA A 87 -10.85 -2.78 6.40
CA ALA A 87 -11.04 -1.35 6.58
C ALA A 87 -11.25 -0.67 5.23
N MET A 88 -12.26 0.19 5.15
CA MET A 88 -12.51 1.05 3.99
C MET A 88 -12.02 2.46 4.29
N LEU A 89 -11.15 2.97 3.43
CA LEU A 89 -10.55 4.29 3.51
C LEU A 89 -10.97 5.10 2.28
N PRO A 90 -12.10 5.82 2.33
CA PRO A 90 -12.61 6.55 1.17
C PRO A 90 -11.67 7.66 0.71
N ARG A 91 -11.70 7.96 -0.57
CA ARG A 91 -10.99 9.13 -1.11
C ARG A 91 -11.40 10.42 -0.40
N GLY A 92 -10.47 11.35 -0.27
CA GLY A 92 -10.72 12.64 0.33
C GLY A 92 -10.70 12.66 1.86
N ILE A 93 -10.60 11.50 2.52
CA ILE A 93 -10.54 11.43 3.98
C ILE A 93 -9.11 11.18 4.43
N PRO A 94 -8.55 12.02 5.32
CA PRO A 94 -7.21 11.79 5.88
C PRO A 94 -7.11 10.46 6.60
N HIS A 95 -6.08 9.69 6.31
CA HIS A 95 -5.83 8.44 7.01
C HIS A 95 -4.34 8.16 7.18
N SER A 96 -4.05 7.31 8.13
CA SER A 96 -2.71 6.82 8.44
C SER A 96 -2.81 5.42 9.02
N PHE A 97 -1.73 4.69 9.05
CA PHE A 97 -1.70 3.42 9.75
C PHE A 97 -0.29 3.09 10.25
N SER A 98 -0.24 2.19 11.21
CA SER A 98 0.99 1.64 11.75
C SER A 98 0.86 0.14 11.95
N VAL A 99 1.98 -0.56 11.83
CA VAL A 99 2.07 -1.98 12.21
C VAL A 99 2.28 -2.05 13.72
N THR A 100 1.36 -2.70 14.41
CA THR A 100 1.37 -2.85 15.87
C THR A 100 1.46 -4.33 16.26
N GLY A 101 1.52 -4.65 17.55
CA GLY A 101 1.57 -6.04 18.02
C GLY A 101 2.95 -6.69 17.98
N ASN A 102 4.03 -5.92 17.81
CA ASN A 102 5.43 -6.38 17.87
C ASN A 102 5.81 -7.49 16.88
N ARG A 103 5.19 -7.51 15.72
CA ARG A 103 5.54 -8.43 14.63
C ARG A 103 5.19 -7.83 13.27
N GLN A 104 5.70 -8.45 12.21
CA GLN A 104 5.39 -8.08 10.84
C GLN A 104 3.90 -8.27 10.56
N ALA A 105 3.37 -7.50 9.61
CA ALA A 105 2.01 -7.65 9.14
C ALA A 105 2.00 -7.97 7.64
N ARG A 106 0.92 -8.62 7.22
CA ARG A 106 0.63 -8.88 5.82
C ARG A 106 -0.81 -8.52 5.53
N MET A 107 -1.04 -7.77 4.47
CA MET A 107 -2.38 -7.34 4.10
C MET A 107 -2.56 -7.31 2.59
N LEU A 108 -3.79 -7.37 2.14
CA LEU A 108 -4.17 -6.99 0.79
C LEU A 108 -4.54 -5.50 0.80
N GLN A 109 -4.01 -4.77 -0.16
CA GLN A 109 -4.35 -3.37 -0.41
C GLN A 109 -5.02 -3.29 -1.77
N LEU A 110 -6.26 -2.82 -1.79
CA LEU A 110 -7.01 -2.57 -3.00
C LEU A 110 -7.22 -1.08 -3.14
N THR A 111 -6.90 -0.53 -4.31
CA THR A 111 -7.18 0.87 -4.65
C THR A 111 -7.97 0.94 -5.94
N SER A 112 -8.95 1.83 -6.03
CA SER A 112 -9.81 1.99 -7.19
C SER A 112 -10.11 3.48 -7.44
N PRO A 113 -9.91 3.98 -8.68
CA PRO A 113 -9.36 3.29 -9.87
C PRO A 113 -7.89 2.91 -9.70
N ALA A 114 -7.34 2.16 -10.67
CA ALA A 114 -5.95 1.75 -10.65
C ALA A 114 -5.01 2.94 -10.86
N GLN A 115 -4.00 3.06 -10.02
CA GLN A 115 -2.82 3.92 -10.20
C GLN A 115 -1.74 3.67 -9.13
N PHE A 116 -2.10 3.07 -8.01
CA PHE A 116 -1.19 2.97 -6.85
C PHE A 116 0.08 2.18 -7.20
N GLU A 117 0.01 1.17 -8.08
CA GLU A 117 1.17 0.44 -8.54
C GLU A 117 2.19 1.35 -9.23
N ARG A 118 1.73 2.37 -9.94
CA ARG A 118 2.61 3.34 -10.59
C ARG A 118 3.26 4.27 -9.58
N PHE A 119 2.52 4.69 -8.56
CA PHE A 119 3.07 5.48 -7.46
C PHE A 119 4.14 4.68 -6.70
N ALA A 120 3.83 3.44 -6.34
CA ALA A 120 4.77 2.57 -5.65
C ALA A 120 6.05 2.34 -6.47
N ALA A 121 5.94 2.10 -7.77
CA ALA A 121 7.08 1.89 -8.65
C ALA A 121 7.94 3.16 -8.81
N GLU A 122 7.33 4.33 -8.91
CA GLU A 122 8.06 5.60 -9.05
C GLU A 122 8.73 6.02 -7.75
N MET A 123 8.06 5.82 -6.61
CA MET A 123 8.59 6.17 -5.29
C MET A 123 9.60 5.14 -4.78
N GLY A 124 9.35 3.87 -5.03
CA GLY A 124 10.17 2.75 -4.61
C GLY A 124 11.15 2.27 -5.68
N GLU A 125 11.52 1.01 -5.57
CA GLU A 125 12.43 0.34 -6.52
C GLU A 125 11.99 -1.12 -6.72
N PRO A 126 12.31 -1.74 -7.88
CA PRO A 126 12.03 -3.15 -8.09
C PRO A 126 12.69 -4.00 -7.00
N ALA A 127 11.94 -4.93 -6.40
CA ALA A 127 12.49 -5.85 -5.43
C ALA A 127 13.39 -6.87 -6.14
N THR A 128 14.64 -7.00 -5.67
CA THR A 128 15.57 -8.00 -6.19
C THR A 128 15.36 -9.38 -5.56
N GLU A 129 14.70 -9.40 -4.41
CA GLU A 129 14.27 -10.60 -3.70
C GLU A 129 12.88 -10.36 -3.10
N MET A 130 12.07 -11.40 -3.02
CA MET A 130 10.69 -11.31 -2.50
C MET A 130 10.67 -11.38 -0.96
N VAL A 131 11.35 -10.42 -0.34
CA VAL A 131 11.46 -10.26 1.12
C VAL A 131 11.30 -8.79 1.49
N ILE A 132 10.97 -8.53 2.76
CA ILE A 132 11.00 -7.16 3.30
C ILE A 132 12.45 -6.65 3.20
N PRO A 133 12.66 -5.43 2.66
CA PRO A 133 14.02 -4.90 2.50
C PRO A 133 14.63 -4.49 3.84
N GLU A 134 15.95 -4.30 3.83
CA GLU A 134 16.63 -3.63 4.94
C GLU A 134 16.05 -2.21 5.13
N PRO A 135 15.81 -1.78 6.37
CA PRO A 135 15.23 -0.48 6.64
C PRO A 135 16.10 0.67 6.09
N ARG A 136 15.45 1.64 5.49
CA ARG A 136 16.07 2.88 5.00
C ARG A 136 15.26 4.07 5.44
N GLU A 137 15.92 5.22 5.53
CA GLU A 137 15.19 6.48 5.68
C GLU A 137 14.35 6.74 4.44
N ILE A 138 13.13 7.25 4.67
CA ILE A 138 12.25 7.63 3.58
C ILE A 138 12.78 8.92 2.95
N ASP A 139 12.91 8.91 1.63
CA ASP A 139 13.28 10.11 0.85
C ASP A 139 12.09 11.07 0.84
N VAL A 140 12.00 11.91 1.86
CA VAL A 140 10.90 12.86 2.02
C VAL A 140 10.83 13.87 0.88
N PRO A 141 11.93 14.48 0.41
CA PRO A 141 11.88 15.36 -0.76
C PRO A 141 11.29 14.68 -2.00
N LYS A 142 11.69 13.44 -2.26
CA LYS A 142 11.15 12.65 -3.37
C LYS A 142 9.66 12.39 -3.18
N LEU A 143 9.25 11.99 -1.98
CA LEU A 143 7.84 11.74 -1.64
C LEU A 143 6.98 12.99 -1.91
N LEU A 144 7.42 14.14 -1.45
CA LEU A 144 6.71 15.42 -1.64
C LEU A 144 6.66 15.86 -3.12
N SER A 145 7.59 15.37 -3.94
CA SER A 145 7.61 15.62 -5.38
C SER A 145 6.73 14.63 -6.15
N VAL A 146 6.73 13.36 -5.78
CA VAL A 146 6.05 12.30 -6.53
C VAL A 146 4.57 12.17 -6.14
N ALA A 147 4.24 12.21 -4.86
CA ALA A 147 2.88 11.98 -4.37
C ALA A 147 1.80 12.87 -5.05
N PRO A 148 2.03 14.19 -5.25
CA PRO A 148 1.04 15.04 -5.92
C PRO A 148 0.68 14.62 -7.35
N LYS A 149 1.59 13.96 -8.06
CA LYS A 149 1.33 13.47 -9.42
C LYS A 149 0.19 12.44 -9.44
N TYR A 150 0.01 11.74 -8.32
CA TYR A 150 -1.01 10.70 -8.14
C TYR A 150 -2.20 11.16 -7.29
N GLY A 151 -2.32 12.46 -7.05
CA GLY A 151 -3.38 13.00 -6.22
C GLY A 151 -3.27 12.60 -4.75
N ILE A 152 -2.06 12.31 -4.28
CA ILE A 152 -1.79 11.97 -2.88
C ILE A 152 -1.20 13.20 -2.19
N GLN A 153 -1.88 13.67 -1.16
CA GLN A 153 -1.46 14.80 -0.35
C GLN A 153 -0.91 14.30 0.98
N MET A 154 0.37 14.54 1.23
CA MET A 154 0.97 14.27 2.53
C MET A 154 0.59 15.39 3.50
N LEU A 155 0.19 15.02 4.71
CA LEU A 155 -0.20 15.98 5.75
C LEU A 155 0.94 16.11 6.78
N PRO A 156 1.05 17.29 7.45
CA PRO A 156 1.99 17.41 8.56
C PRO A 156 1.59 16.46 9.69
N PRO A 157 2.55 16.01 10.51
CA PRO A 157 2.23 15.22 11.69
C PRO A 157 1.29 16.02 12.61
N PRO A 158 0.38 15.34 13.34
CA PRO A 158 -0.47 16.01 14.32
C PRO A 158 0.39 16.70 15.39
N GLU A 159 -0.03 17.92 15.80
CA GLU A 159 0.60 18.67 16.90
C GLU A 159 0.38 17.98 18.25
#